data_565adad35f54593d5fefd80b88aac4d1
#
_entry.id   565adad35f54593d5fefd80b88aac4d1
#
_cell.length_a   1.000
_cell.length_b   1.000
_cell.length_c   1.000
_cell.angle_alpha   90.00
_cell.angle_beta   90.00
_cell.angle_gamma   90.00
#
_symmetry.space_group_name_H-M   'P 1'
#
loop_
_entity.id
_entity.type
_entity.pdbx_description
1 polymer ?
#
loop_
_entity_poly.entity_id
_entity_poly.type
_entity_poly.pdbx_seq_one_letter_code
_entity_poly.pdbx_strand_id
1 'polypeptide(L)'
;TAAVNALIERVAYRRLRNAPRLAVLISAIGMSFIVQNVGLFWGSLRAFFPIMGVNSAAPKAFPDLIGRIDVFQDILHIDVPISFNTKDLLVIVMAGVLMIGLRLFVQHTKLGKAMRATAENRDAAKIMGIDVDRVISFTFLLGGALAGAAGLMVGLYNNTAVFTMGFTAGLRAFTSAVVGGIGNITGAMLGGMLIGILAAFSDQYFSSRWTNAWVFAVLVMVMVFRPTGLLGENVGQKA
;
A
#
# COMPACT_ATOMS: atom_id res chain seq x y z
N THR A 1 12.70 2.27 -1.71
CA THR A 1 11.66 1.44 -1.04
C THR A 1 11.71 0.00 -1.49
N ALA A 2 11.75 -0.34 -2.79
CA ALA A 2 11.78 -1.73 -3.28
C ALA A 2 12.94 -2.55 -2.70
N ALA A 3 14.18 -2.02 -2.73
CA ALA A 3 15.35 -2.68 -2.16
C ALA A 3 15.24 -2.89 -0.63
N VAL A 4 14.71 -1.89 0.09
CA VAL A 4 14.48 -1.99 1.53
C VAL A 4 13.45 -3.09 1.83
N ASN A 5 12.35 -3.15 1.06
CA ASN A 5 11.33 -4.17 1.25
C ASN A 5 11.86 -5.59 0.95
N ALA A 6 12.68 -5.75 -0.09
CA ALA A 6 13.35 -7.01 -0.38
C ALA A 6 14.36 -7.42 0.71
N LEU A 7 15.06 -6.45 1.31
CA LEU A 7 15.94 -6.68 2.44
C LEU A 7 15.15 -7.15 3.67
N ILE A 8 14.05 -6.50 3.98
CA ILE A 8 13.14 -6.87 5.08
C ILE A 8 12.62 -8.30 4.87
N GLU A 9 12.21 -8.64 3.65
CA GLU A 9 11.79 -10.01 3.32
C GLU A 9 12.91 -11.01 3.65
N ARG A 10 14.11 -10.74 3.19
CA ARG A 10 15.24 -11.66 3.34
C ARG A 10 15.67 -11.85 4.80
N VAL A 11 15.64 -10.79 5.60
CA VAL A 11 16.11 -10.80 7.00
C VAL A 11 15.02 -11.30 7.94
N ALA A 12 13.79 -10.77 7.82
CA ALA A 12 12.71 -11.06 8.76
C ALA A 12 11.79 -12.18 8.28
N TYR A 13 11.21 -12.06 7.08
CA TYR A 13 10.12 -12.95 6.68
C TYR A 13 10.58 -14.30 6.16
N ARG A 14 11.76 -14.39 5.55
CA ARG A 14 12.29 -15.66 5.02
C ARG A 14 12.44 -16.72 6.11
N ARG A 15 12.82 -16.30 7.32
CA ARG A 15 12.96 -17.21 8.47
C ARG A 15 11.60 -17.62 9.07
N LEU A 16 10.56 -16.83 8.86
CA LEU A 16 9.22 -17.03 9.43
C LEU A 16 8.25 -17.73 8.47
N ARG A 17 8.70 -18.22 7.32
CA ARG A 17 7.83 -18.83 6.29
C ARG A 17 7.09 -20.08 6.75
N ASN A 18 7.64 -20.82 7.70
CA ASN A 18 7.05 -22.01 8.30
C ASN A 18 6.38 -21.72 9.66
N ALA A 19 6.38 -20.47 10.11
CA ALA A 19 5.76 -20.07 11.36
C ALA A 19 4.23 -19.88 11.19
N PRO A 20 3.46 -19.94 12.29
CA PRO A 20 2.03 -19.65 12.28
C PRO A 20 1.75 -18.27 11.67
N ARG A 21 0.59 -18.12 11.00
CA ARG A 21 0.19 -16.87 10.33
C ARG A 21 0.26 -15.63 11.24
N LEU A 22 -0.10 -15.82 12.53
CA LEU A 22 -0.04 -14.75 13.53
C LEU A 22 1.39 -14.25 13.79
N ALA A 23 2.39 -15.14 13.83
CA ALA A 23 3.77 -14.76 14.05
C ALA A 23 4.31 -13.88 12.91
N VAL A 24 3.92 -14.17 11.67
CA VAL A 24 4.30 -13.35 10.50
C VAL A 24 3.66 -11.96 10.60
N LEU A 25 2.40 -11.88 11.02
CA LEU A 25 1.67 -10.61 11.15
C LEU A 25 2.25 -9.73 12.26
N ILE A 26 2.56 -10.31 13.43
CA ILE A 26 3.20 -9.59 14.54
C ILE A 26 4.59 -9.11 14.12
N SER A 27 5.37 -9.95 13.43
CA SER A 27 6.68 -9.59 12.90
C SER A 27 6.59 -8.42 11.89
N ALA A 28 5.53 -8.37 11.07
CA ALA A 28 5.30 -7.27 10.13
C ALA A 28 5.11 -5.93 10.85
N ILE A 29 4.30 -5.92 11.90
CA ILE A 29 4.08 -4.74 12.74
C ILE A 29 5.39 -4.33 13.42
N GLY A 30 6.11 -5.28 14.04
CA GLY A 30 7.40 -5.01 14.68
C GLY A 30 8.43 -4.44 13.71
N MET A 31 8.52 -4.98 12.49
CA MET A 31 9.41 -4.48 11.44
C MET A 31 9.04 -3.08 10.96
N SER A 32 7.75 -2.77 10.92
CA SER A 32 7.26 -1.43 10.61
C SER A 32 7.74 -0.40 11.65
N PHE A 33 7.68 -0.75 12.96
CA PHE A 33 8.21 0.10 14.02
C PHE A 33 9.74 0.26 13.94
N ILE A 34 10.48 -0.80 13.60
CA ILE A 34 11.93 -0.72 13.41
C ILE A 34 12.25 0.27 12.29
N VAL A 35 11.60 0.17 11.13
CA VAL A 35 11.83 1.06 10.00
C VAL A 35 11.47 2.51 10.33
N GLN A 36 10.39 2.75 11.09
CA GLN A 36 10.04 4.09 11.57
C GLN A 36 11.12 4.67 12.49
N ASN A 37 11.59 3.88 13.44
CA ASN A 37 12.66 4.33 14.36
C ASN A 37 13.99 4.54 13.63
N VAL A 38 14.34 3.68 12.68
CA VAL A 38 15.51 3.92 11.81
C VAL A 38 15.36 5.23 11.06
N GLY A 39 14.15 5.55 10.54
CA GLY A 39 13.85 6.83 9.92
C GLY A 39 14.06 8.02 10.86
N LEU A 40 13.70 7.89 12.14
CA LEU A 40 13.95 8.89 13.18
C LEU A 40 15.44 9.08 13.45
N PHE A 41 16.17 7.99 13.64
CA PHE A 41 17.62 8.02 13.91
C PHE A 41 18.42 8.48 12.69
N TRP A 42 17.92 8.34 11.48
CA TRP A 42 18.60 8.74 10.26
C TRP A 42 19.02 10.21 10.25
N GLY A 43 18.23 11.09 10.87
CA GLY A 43 18.58 12.50 11.04
C GLY A 43 19.63 12.76 12.13
N SER A 44 19.71 11.91 13.16
CA SER A 44 20.71 12.04 14.23
C SER A 44 22.10 11.52 13.81
N LEU A 45 22.18 10.68 12.78
CA LEU A 45 23.43 10.17 12.18
C LEU A 45 24.18 11.23 11.34
N ARG A 46 23.72 12.48 11.31
CA ARG A 46 24.36 13.59 10.62
C ARG A 46 25.83 13.78 11.03
N ALA A 47 26.17 13.44 12.27
CA ALA A 47 27.55 13.50 12.75
C ALA A 47 28.49 12.56 11.99
N PHE A 48 27.98 11.45 11.46
CA PHE A 48 28.74 10.44 10.69
C PHE A 48 28.59 10.62 9.16
N PHE A 49 27.47 11.14 8.70
CA PHE A 49 27.18 11.31 7.28
C PHE A 49 26.62 12.71 6.99
N PRO A 50 27.48 13.70 6.63
CA PRO A 50 27.07 15.09 6.40
C PRO A 50 26.08 15.28 5.25
N ILE A 51 25.95 14.28 4.33
CA ILE A 51 24.98 14.28 3.22
C ILE A 51 23.55 14.01 3.71
N MET A 52 23.40 13.40 4.89
CA MET A 52 22.11 13.10 5.51
C MET A 52 21.71 14.25 6.44
N GLY A 53 21.27 15.36 5.85
CA GLY A 53 20.90 16.55 6.60
C GLY A 53 19.45 16.57 7.03
N VAL A 54 19.22 17.20 8.20
CA VAL A 54 17.97 17.75 8.75
C VAL A 54 17.19 16.81 9.68
N ASN A 55 16.71 17.37 10.81
CA ASN A 55 15.87 16.73 11.81
C ASN A 55 14.79 15.84 11.18
N SER A 56 14.93 14.51 11.34
CA SER A 56 14.04 13.54 10.71
C SER A 56 12.66 13.48 11.33
N ALA A 57 12.48 14.02 12.53
CA ALA A 57 11.19 14.12 13.21
C ALA A 57 10.31 15.26 12.67
N ALA A 58 10.90 16.29 12.05
CA ALA A 58 10.14 17.40 11.51
C ALA A 58 9.54 17.05 10.14
N PRO A 59 8.29 17.49 9.84
CA PRO A 59 7.73 17.40 8.52
C PRO A 59 8.66 18.08 7.51
N LYS A 60 9.02 17.37 6.44
CA LYS A 60 9.84 17.93 5.37
C LYS A 60 8.93 18.47 4.28
N ALA A 61 9.16 19.71 3.88
CA ALA A 61 8.48 20.28 2.73
C ALA A 61 8.87 19.47 1.48
N PHE A 62 7.87 19.02 0.74
CA PHE A 62 8.06 18.40 -0.56
C PHE A 62 7.93 19.51 -1.62
N PRO A 63 8.85 19.60 -2.59
CA PRO A 63 8.79 20.66 -3.59
C PRO A 63 7.47 20.57 -4.37
N ASP A 64 6.83 21.71 -4.56
CA ASP A 64 5.61 21.80 -5.35
C ASP A 64 5.99 21.77 -6.84
N LEU A 65 6.14 20.55 -7.38
CA LEU A 65 6.50 20.34 -8.79
C LEU A 65 5.30 20.52 -9.73
N ILE A 66 4.09 20.53 -9.19
CA ILE A 66 2.86 20.59 -9.96
C ILE A 66 2.04 21.75 -9.42
N GLY A 67 1.94 22.83 -10.21
CA GLY A 67 1.11 23.99 -9.90
C GLY A 67 -0.35 23.55 -9.65
N ARG A 68 -1.02 24.23 -8.73
CA ARG A 68 -2.47 24.05 -8.51
C ARG A 68 -3.21 24.76 -9.64
N ILE A 69 -3.61 24.00 -10.65
CA ILE A 69 -4.45 24.45 -11.74
C ILE A 69 -5.80 23.77 -11.55
N ASP A 70 -6.87 24.51 -11.45
CA ASP A 70 -8.23 23.97 -11.35
C ASP A 70 -8.69 23.50 -12.72
N VAL A 71 -8.83 22.18 -12.88
CA VAL A 71 -9.17 21.54 -14.15
C VAL A 71 -10.55 21.99 -14.68
N PHE A 72 -11.51 22.27 -13.80
CA PHE A 72 -12.84 22.71 -14.21
C PHE A 72 -12.87 24.19 -14.60
N GLN A 73 -12.19 25.05 -13.85
CA GLN A 73 -12.21 26.50 -14.13
C GLN A 73 -11.22 26.88 -15.24
N ASP A 74 -9.98 26.37 -15.19
CA ASP A 74 -8.92 26.80 -16.10
C ASP A 74 -8.88 26.04 -17.43
N ILE A 75 -9.31 24.75 -17.46
CA ILE A 75 -9.24 23.90 -18.67
C ILE A 75 -10.62 23.75 -19.32
N LEU A 76 -11.67 23.51 -18.54
CA LEU A 76 -13.01 23.25 -19.08
C LEU A 76 -13.89 24.50 -19.09
N HIS A 77 -13.47 25.62 -18.49
CA HIS A 77 -14.22 26.88 -18.37
C HIS A 77 -15.65 26.71 -17.84
N ILE A 78 -15.84 25.74 -16.91
CA ILE A 78 -17.12 25.44 -16.28
C ILE A 78 -17.07 25.91 -14.84
N ASP A 79 -17.90 26.87 -14.47
CA ASP A 79 -18.07 27.35 -13.10
C ASP A 79 -18.88 26.34 -12.27
N VAL A 80 -18.20 25.37 -11.69
CA VAL A 80 -18.78 24.44 -10.72
C VAL A 80 -18.19 24.74 -9.33
N PRO A 81 -18.97 24.67 -8.25
CA PRO A 81 -18.45 24.89 -6.90
C PRO A 81 -17.60 23.72 -6.36
N ILE A 82 -16.96 22.95 -7.26
CA ILE A 82 -16.11 21.82 -6.94
C ILE A 82 -14.72 22.13 -7.49
N SER A 83 -13.73 22.30 -6.60
CA SER A 83 -12.34 22.44 -7.00
C SER A 83 -11.72 21.06 -7.27
N PHE A 84 -11.42 20.77 -8.53
CA PHE A 84 -10.73 19.54 -8.95
C PHE A 84 -9.35 19.92 -9.46
N ASN A 85 -8.35 19.72 -8.64
CA ASN A 85 -6.99 20.12 -8.92
C ASN A 85 -6.27 19.12 -9.85
N THR A 86 -5.30 19.60 -10.60
CA THR A 86 -4.41 18.75 -11.41
C THR A 86 -3.76 17.64 -10.59
N LYS A 87 -3.52 17.85 -9.29
CA LYS A 87 -2.98 16.83 -8.38
C LYS A 87 -3.95 15.66 -8.17
N ASP A 88 -5.25 15.94 -8.08
CA ASP A 88 -6.29 14.90 -7.92
C ASP A 88 -6.35 14.03 -9.16
N LEU A 89 -6.34 14.66 -10.35
CA LEU A 89 -6.32 13.95 -11.62
C LEU A 89 -5.08 13.08 -11.76
N LEU A 90 -3.91 13.60 -11.39
CA LEU A 90 -2.66 12.86 -11.43
C LEU A 90 -2.70 11.62 -10.54
N VAL A 91 -3.20 11.74 -9.29
CA VAL A 91 -3.32 10.60 -8.36
C VAL A 91 -4.25 9.53 -8.93
N ILE A 92 -5.41 9.92 -9.49
CA ILE A 92 -6.37 8.99 -10.10
C ILE A 92 -5.76 8.26 -11.31
N VAL A 93 -5.13 9.01 -12.21
CA VAL A 93 -4.50 8.44 -13.41
C VAL A 93 -3.37 7.50 -13.02
N MET A 94 -2.49 7.91 -12.13
CA MET A 94 -1.37 7.08 -11.68
C MET A 94 -1.83 5.83 -10.93
N ALA A 95 -2.84 5.94 -10.08
CA ALA A 95 -3.43 4.78 -9.42
C ALA A 95 -4.00 3.78 -10.45
N GLY A 96 -4.71 4.27 -11.47
CA GLY A 96 -5.23 3.47 -12.57
C GLY A 96 -4.12 2.79 -13.38
N VAL A 97 -3.10 3.54 -13.76
CA VAL A 97 -1.93 3.02 -14.52
C VAL A 97 -1.19 1.94 -13.74
N LEU A 98 -0.91 2.19 -12.45
CA LEU A 98 -0.22 1.21 -11.59
C LEU A 98 -1.07 -0.05 -11.39
N MET A 99 -2.39 0.08 -11.22
CA MET A 99 -3.30 -1.05 -11.11
C MET A 99 -3.34 -1.88 -12.40
N ILE A 100 -3.54 -1.22 -13.55
CA ILE A 100 -3.58 -1.90 -14.85
C ILE A 100 -2.24 -2.56 -15.13
N GLY A 101 -1.14 -1.86 -14.89
CA GLY A 101 0.22 -2.39 -15.04
C GLY A 101 0.46 -3.62 -14.18
N LEU A 102 0.08 -3.57 -12.89
CA LEU A 102 0.22 -4.72 -11.99
C LEU A 102 -0.67 -5.89 -12.44
N ARG A 103 -1.91 -5.62 -12.81
CA ARG A 103 -2.84 -6.66 -13.30
C ARG A 103 -2.30 -7.34 -14.56
N LEU A 104 -1.87 -6.57 -15.55
CA LEU A 104 -1.29 -7.10 -16.79
C LEU A 104 -0.01 -7.89 -16.49
N PHE A 105 0.84 -7.39 -15.61
CA PHE A 105 2.06 -8.08 -15.19
C PHE A 105 1.73 -9.45 -14.57
N VAL A 106 0.82 -9.50 -13.59
CA VAL A 106 0.46 -10.73 -12.88
C VAL A 106 -0.29 -11.71 -13.80
N GLN A 107 -1.10 -11.22 -14.75
CA GLN A 107 -1.87 -12.09 -15.64
C GLN A 107 -1.05 -12.65 -16.81
N HIS A 108 -0.18 -11.85 -17.41
CA HIS A 108 0.44 -12.19 -18.71
C HIS A 108 1.91 -12.61 -18.60
N THR A 109 2.64 -12.26 -17.52
CA THR A 109 4.06 -12.62 -17.43
C THR A 109 4.29 -14.02 -16.86
N LYS A 110 5.46 -14.60 -17.18
CA LYS A 110 5.90 -15.89 -16.60
C LYS A 110 6.01 -15.82 -15.07
N LEU A 111 6.56 -14.71 -14.55
CA LEU A 111 6.64 -14.45 -13.11
C LEU A 111 5.25 -14.31 -12.47
N GLY A 112 4.33 -13.63 -13.11
CA GLY A 112 2.95 -13.51 -12.62
C GLY A 112 2.23 -14.86 -12.57
N LYS A 113 2.45 -15.74 -13.55
CA LYS A 113 1.95 -17.13 -13.51
C LYS A 113 2.56 -17.91 -12.34
N ALA A 114 3.86 -17.78 -12.10
CA ALA A 114 4.54 -18.39 -10.96
C ALA A 114 4.03 -17.85 -9.61
N MET A 115 3.74 -16.54 -9.53
CA MET A 115 3.12 -15.93 -8.34
C MET A 115 1.76 -16.56 -8.03
N ARG A 116 0.88 -16.69 -9.02
CA ARG A 116 -0.45 -17.30 -8.85
C ARG A 116 -0.35 -18.77 -8.46
N ALA A 117 0.51 -19.55 -9.13
CA ALA A 117 0.72 -20.94 -8.78
C ALA A 117 1.25 -21.11 -7.33
N THR A 118 2.17 -20.23 -6.91
CA THR A 118 2.70 -20.24 -5.54
C THR A 118 1.65 -19.81 -4.51
N ALA A 119 0.74 -18.90 -4.87
CA ALA A 119 -0.35 -18.46 -3.99
C ALA A 119 -1.39 -19.56 -3.78
N GLU A 120 -1.67 -20.36 -4.80
CA GLU A 120 -2.61 -21.47 -4.75
C GLU A 120 -2.07 -22.63 -3.89
N ASN A 121 -0.89 -23.14 -4.25
CA ASN A 121 -0.24 -24.23 -3.50
C ASN A 121 1.28 -24.18 -3.64
N ARG A 122 1.97 -23.85 -2.54
CA ARG A 122 3.43 -23.72 -2.51
C ARG A 122 4.16 -25.05 -2.80
N ASP A 123 3.64 -26.14 -2.31
CA ASP A 123 4.31 -27.45 -2.45
C ASP A 123 4.13 -28.00 -3.87
N ALA A 124 2.93 -27.87 -4.43
CA ALA A 124 2.71 -28.20 -5.84
C ALA A 124 3.57 -27.35 -6.77
N ALA A 125 3.69 -26.04 -6.50
CA ALA A 125 4.57 -25.15 -7.28
C ALA A 125 6.04 -25.59 -7.24
N LYS A 126 6.55 -26.03 -6.09
CA LYS A 126 7.91 -26.57 -5.98
C LYS A 126 8.11 -27.83 -6.80
N ILE A 127 7.14 -28.74 -6.76
CA ILE A 127 7.18 -30.00 -7.54
C ILE A 127 7.21 -29.70 -9.04
N MET A 128 6.51 -28.63 -9.47
CA MET A 128 6.53 -28.16 -10.86
C MET A 128 7.80 -27.38 -11.24
N GLY A 129 8.81 -27.33 -10.36
CA GLY A 129 10.10 -26.69 -10.62
C GLY A 129 10.12 -25.17 -10.43
N ILE A 130 9.08 -24.58 -9.79
CA ILE A 130 9.04 -23.15 -9.48
C ILE A 130 9.88 -22.88 -8.22
N ASP A 131 10.86 -21.99 -8.34
CA ASP A 131 11.60 -21.47 -7.18
C ASP A 131 10.72 -20.51 -6.37
N VAL A 132 9.97 -21.08 -5.42
CA VAL A 132 9.02 -20.34 -4.57
C VAL A 132 9.72 -19.23 -3.80
N ASP A 133 10.97 -19.40 -3.41
CA ASP A 133 11.72 -18.41 -2.66
C ASP A 133 12.00 -17.15 -3.48
N ARG A 134 12.40 -17.32 -4.74
CA ARG A 134 12.61 -16.20 -5.66
C ARG A 134 11.30 -15.49 -5.99
N VAL A 135 10.23 -16.26 -6.20
CA VAL A 135 8.91 -15.68 -6.49
C VAL A 135 8.43 -14.80 -5.34
N ILE A 136 8.56 -15.25 -4.08
CA ILE A 136 8.17 -14.48 -2.91
C ILE A 136 9.04 -13.21 -2.80
N SER A 137 10.37 -13.33 -2.89
CA SER A 137 11.27 -12.17 -2.81
C SER A 137 10.97 -11.14 -3.91
N PHE A 138 10.65 -11.59 -5.12
CA PHE A 138 10.26 -10.70 -6.21
C PHE A 138 8.91 -10.03 -5.96
N THR A 139 7.94 -10.74 -5.35
CA THR A 139 6.65 -10.16 -4.94
C THR A 139 6.83 -9.03 -3.94
N PHE A 140 7.72 -9.22 -2.95
CA PHE A 140 8.07 -8.17 -1.99
C PHE A 140 8.76 -6.97 -2.65
N LEU A 141 9.63 -7.21 -3.62
CA LEU A 141 10.28 -6.15 -4.39
C LEU A 141 9.26 -5.32 -5.18
N LEU A 142 8.30 -5.97 -5.86
CA LEU A 142 7.19 -5.30 -6.55
C LEU A 142 6.30 -4.52 -5.59
N GLY A 143 5.91 -5.11 -4.46
CA GLY A 143 5.13 -4.43 -3.43
C GLY A 143 5.85 -3.19 -2.90
N GLY A 144 7.16 -3.29 -2.67
CA GLY A 144 7.99 -2.14 -2.26
C GLY A 144 8.12 -1.06 -3.32
N ALA A 145 8.14 -1.43 -4.61
CA ALA A 145 8.14 -0.47 -5.72
C ALA A 145 6.81 0.30 -5.78
N LEU A 146 5.69 -0.41 -5.69
CA LEU A 146 4.35 0.20 -5.66
C LEU A 146 4.14 1.09 -4.44
N ALA A 147 4.61 0.66 -3.26
CA ALA A 147 4.58 1.48 -2.05
C ALA A 147 5.42 2.75 -2.18
N GLY A 148 6.57 2.66 -2.88
CA GLY A 148 7.39 3.84 -3.20
C GLY A 148 6.70 4.82 -4.12
N ALA A 149 6.02 4.33 -5.16
CA ALA A 149 5.22 5.16 -6.05
C ALA A 149 4.06 5.83 -5.29
N ALA A 150 3.34 5.08 -4.47
CA ALA A 150 2.26 5.61 -3.64
C ALA A 150 2.77 6.69 -2.65
N GLY A 151 3.91 6.44 -1.98
CA GLY A 151 4.53 7.41 -1.06
C GLY A 151 4.95 8.70 -1.75
N LEU A 152 5.45 8.61 -2.99
CA LEU A 152 5.78 9.78 -3.80
C LEU A 152 4.52 10.57 -4.16
N MET A 153 3.43 9.90 -4.54
CA MET A 153 2.14 10.54 -4.83
C MET A 153 1.57 11.27 -3.61
N VAL A 154 1.59 10.63 -2.44
CA VAL A 154 1.12 11.25 -1.19
C VAL A 154 1.98 12.45 -0.81
N GLY A 155 3.31 12.38 -1.01
CA GLY A 155 4.23 13.50 -0.79
C GLY A 155 3.94 14.69 -1.71
N LEU A 156 3.70 14.44 -3.00
CA LEU A 156 3.33 15.47 -3.98
C LEU A 156 1.96 16.09 -3.69
N TYR A 157 1.01 15.26 -3.26
CA TYR A 157 -0.35 15.72 -2.93
C TYR A 157 -0.37 16.65 -1.71
N ASN A 158 0.27 16.21 -0.62
CA ASN A 158 0.29 16.95 0.64
C ASN A 158 1.38 18.04 0.71
N ASN A 159 2.29 18.12 -0.25
CA ASN A 159 3.50 18.95 -0.23
C ASN A 159 4.35 18.78 1.04
N THR A 160 4.17 17.67 1.73
CA THR A 160 4.84 17.35 3.00
C THR A 160 5.10 15.86 3.09
N ALA A 161 6.28 15.50 3.60
CA ALA A 161 6.64 14.12 3.91
C ALA A 161 6.94 14.00 5.40
N VAL A 162 6.24 13.06 6.07
CA VAL A 162 6.43 12.73 7.49
C VAL A 162 6.82 11.26 7.59
N PHE A 163 7.78 10.93 8.45
CA PHE A 163 8.27 9.55 8.59
C PHE A 163 7.19 8.54 9.04
N THR A 164 6.11 9.01 9.69
CA THR A 164 5.01 8.16 10.17
C THR A 164 3.89 7.96 9.14
N MET A 165 3.87 8.72 8.02
CA MET A 165 2.75 8.68 7.05
C MET A 165 2.56 7.30 6.43
N GLY A 166 3.64 6.52 6.27
CA GLY A 166 3.60 5.18 5.70
C GLY A 166 2.85 4.17 6.56
N PHE A 167 2.85 4.32 7.89
CA PHE A 167 2.16 3.39 8.79
C PHE A 167 0.63 3.53 8.68
N THR A 168 0.12 4.74 8.74
CA THR A 168 -1.33 5.00 8.61
C THR A 168 -1.85 4.64 7.22
N ALA A 169 -1.09 4.98 6.17
CA ALA A 169 -1.42 4.59 4.80
C ALA A 169 -1.38 3.06 4.62
N GLY A 170 -0.40 2.39 5.22
CA GLY A 170 -0.27 0.93 5.20
C GLY A 170 -1.44 0.21 5.88
N LEU A 171 -1.90 0.70 7.03
CA LEU A 171 -3.09 0.17 7.71
C LEU A 171 -4.35 0.32 6.86
N ARG A 172 -4.56 1.48 6.24
CA ARG A 172 -5.69 1.71 5.32
C ARG A 172 -5.58 0.81 4.08
N ALA A 173 -4.40 0.65 3.51
CA ALA A 173 -4.16 -0.23 2.38
C ALA A 173 -4.44 -1.71 2.72
N PHE A 174 -4.01 -2.17 3.90
CA PHE A 174 -4.32 -3.50 4.40
C PHE A 174 -5.84 -3.70 4.56
N THR A 175 -6.52 -2.73 5.20
CA THR A 175 -7.98 -2.74 5.34
C THR A 175 -8.67 -2.81 3.98
N SER A 176 -8.20 -2.02 3.02
CA SER A 176 -8.72 -1.98 1.63
C SER A 176 -8.55 -3.32 0.92
N ALA A 177 -7.40 -3.97 1.08
CA ALA A 177 -7.13 -5.28 0.48
C ALA A 177 -8.02 -6.38 1.09
N VAL A 178 -8.26 -6.34 2.41
CA VAL A 178 -9.14 -7.28 3.10
C VAL A 178 -10.59 -7.07 2.70
N VAL A 179 -11.07 -5.82 2.72
CA VAL A 179 -12.43 -5.46 2.31
C VAL A 179 -12.67 -5.79 0.84
N GLY A 180 -11.69 -5.53 -0.01
CA GLY A 180 -11.76 -5.85 -1.44
C GLY A 180 -11.76 -7.33 -1.76
N GLY A 181 -11.11 -8.13 -0.91
CA GLY A 181 -10.90 -9.58 -1.05
C GLY A 181 -9.44 -9.91 -1.31
N ILE A 182 -8.84 -10.62 -0.34
CA ILE A 182 -7.42 -11.02 -0.41
C ILE A 182 -7.19 -11.92 -1.63
N GLY A 183 -6.20 -11.56 -2.45
CA GLY A 183 -5.84 -12.29 -3.67
C GLY A 183 -6.41 -11.69 -4.96
N ASN A 184 -7.39 -10.81 -4.88
CA ASN A 184 -7.97 -10.14 -6.05
C ASN A 184 -7.47 -8.68 -6.15
N ILE A 185 -6.63 -8.40 -7.17
CA ILE A 185 -6.05 -7.06 -7.40
C ILE A 185 -7.14 -6.02 -7.67
N THR A 186 -8.15 -6.38 -8.47
CA THR A 186 -9.28 -5.49 -8.79
C THR A 186 -10.14 -5.25 -7.53
N GLY A 187 -10.33 -6.29 -6.71
CA GLY A 187 -11.00 -6.20 -5.41
C GLY A 187 -10.29 -5.23 -4.49
N ALA A 188 -8.97 -5.33 -4.35
CA ALA A 188 -8.18 -4.43 -3.52
C ALA A 188 -8.29 -2.96 -3.93
N MET A 189 -8.35 -2.68 -5.25
CA MET A 189 -8.58 -1.32 -5.77
C MET A 189 -9.96 -0.79 -5.39
N LEU A 190 -11.02 -1.57 -5.62
CA LEU A 190 -12.39 -1.18 -5.25
C LEU A 190 -12.54 -1.01 -3.74
N GLY A 191 -11.90 -1.89 -2.96
CA GLY A 191 -11.80 -1.74 -1.51
C GLY A 191 -11.11 -0.43 -1.11
N GLY A 192 -10.02 -0.06 -1.79
CA GLY A 192 -9.30 1.20 -1.59
C GLY A 192 -10.17 2.42 -1.88
N MET A 193 -10.91 2.39 -2.98
CA MET A 193 -11.84 3.46 -3.36
C MET A 193 -12.96 3.60 -2.32
N LEU A 194 -13.55 2.49 -1.89
CA LEU A 194 -14.60 2.46 -0.88
C LEU A 194 -14.11 3.02 0.47
N ILE A 195 -12.94 2.54 0.93
CA ILE A 195 -12.33 3.05 2.17
C ILE A 195 -11.96 4.53 2.05
N GLY A 196 -11.48 4.99 0.88
CA GLY A 196 -11.19 6.40 0.62
C GLY A 196 -12.44 7.28 0.71
N ILE A 197 -13.54 6.86 0.08
CA ILE A 197 -14.83 7.56 0.14
C ILE A 197 -15.33 7.61 1.59
N LEU A 198 -15.30 6.49 2.30
CA LEU A 198 -15.72 6.43 3.71
C LEU A 198 -14.85 7.33 4.60
N ALA A 199 -13.54 7.37 4.37
CA ALA A 199 -12.65 8.26 5.09
C ALA A 199 -13.00 9.73 4.85
N ALA A 200 -13.25 10.12 3.60
CA ALA A 200 -13.66 11.48 3.23
C ALA A 200 -15.00 11.87 3.89
N PHE A 201 -15.98 10.97 3.86
CA PHE A 201 -17.26 11.20 4.57
C PHE A 201 -17.06 11.35 6.08
N SER A 202 -16.22 10.50 6.69
CA SER A 202 -15.95 10.59 8.12
C SER A 202 -15.25 11.90 8.49
N ASP A 203 -14.29 12.35 7.68
CA ASP A 203 -13.56 13.60 7.90
C ASP A 203 -14.49 14.81 7.80
N GLN A 204 -15.48 14.77 6.89
CA GLN A 204 -16.40 15.88 6.64
C GLN A 204 -17.55 15.96 7.66
N TYR A 205 -18.17 14.83 8.02
CA TYR A 205 -19.40 14.83 8.81
C TYR A 205 -19.19 14.53 10.30
N PHE A 206 -18.13 13.80 10.65
CA PHE A 206 -17.89 13.44 12.05
C PHE A 206 -16.67 14.15 12.63
N SER A 207 -15.51 13.72 12.29
CA SER A 207 -14.21 14.33 12.65
C SER A 207 -13.08 13.43 12.16
N SER A 208 -11.96 14.01 11.75
CA SER A 208 -10.77 13.26 11.34
C SER A 208 -10.18 12.36 12.44
N ARG A 209 -10.50 12.60 13.70
CA ARG A 209 -10.10 11.73 14.82
C ARG A 209 -10.77 10.36 14.77
N TRP A 210 -12.00 10.27 14.26
CA TRP A 210 -12.78 9.04 14.20
C TRP A 210 -12.63 8.28 12.89
N THR A 211 -11.98 8.85 11.89
CA THR A 211 -11.85 8.24 10.55
C THR A 211 -11.23 6.86 10.59
N ASN A 212 -10.16 6.67 11.37
CA ASN A 212 -9.56 5.35 11.51
C ASN A 212 -10.50 4.35 12.20
N ALA A 213 -11.29 4.79 13.19
CA ALA A 213 -12.27 3.94 13.86
C ALA A 213 -13.37 3.48 12.89
N TRP A 214 -13.88 4.37 12.04
CA TRP A 214 -14.83 4.02 10.99
C TRP A 214 -14.26 3.05 9.96
N VAL A 215 -13.03 3.28 9.52
CA VAL A 215 -12.33 2.38 8.59
C VAL A 215 -12.21 0.97 9.18
N PHE A 216 -11.83 0.85 10.45
CA PHE A 216 -11.73 -0.45 11.12
C PHE A 216 -13.11 -1.06 11.43
N ALA A 217 -14.12 -0.27 11.74
CA ALA A 217 -15.48 -0.76 11.92
C ALA A 217 -16.01 -1.41 10.63
N VAL A 218 -15.76 -0.80 9.47
CA VAL A 218 -16.11 -1.39 8.17
C VAL A 218 -15.32 -2.66 7.90
N LEU A 219 -14.03 -2.71 8.26
CA LEU A 219 -13.23 -3.94 8.16
C LEU A 219 -13.88 -5.07 8.96
N VAL A 220 -14.21 -4.82 10.23
CA VAL A 220 -14.85 -5.82 11.11
C VAL A 220 -16.20 -6.24 10.55
N MET A 221 -17.00 -5.28 10.10
CA MET A 221 -18.31 -5.56 9.49
C MET A 221 -18.17 -6.47 8.27
N VAL A 222 -17.26 -6.15 7.36
CA VAL A 222 -17.04 -6.99 6.16
C VAL A 222 -16.52 -8.37 6.56
N MET A 223 -15.59 -8.47 7.51
CA MET A 223 -15.06 -9.76 7.97
C MET A 223 -16.13 -10.65 8.63
N VAL A 224 -17.10 -10.06 9.32
CA VAL A 224 -18.20 -10.79 9.95
C VAL A 224 -19.24 -11.25 8.93
N PHE A 225 -19.66 -10.38 8.02
CA PHE A 225 -20.73 -10.68 7.06
C PHE A 225 -20.23 -11.32 5.75
N ARG A 226 -19.00 -11.00 5.31
CA ARG A 226 -18.36 -11.52 4.10
C ARG A 226 -16.87 -11.77 4.31
N PRO A 227 -16.49 -12.89 4.95
CA PRO A 227 -15.09 -13.17 5.29
C PRO A 227 -14.17 -13.31 4.08
N THR A 228 -14.70 -13.49 2.87
CA THR A 228 -13.94 -13.52 1.62
C THR A 228 -13.68 -12.11 1.04
N GLY A 229 -14.29 -11.07 1.63
CA GLY A 229 -14.29 -9.72 1.06
C GLY A 229 -15.34 -9.54 -0.04
N LEU A 230 -15.35 -8.35 -0.69
CA LEU A 230 -16.36 -8.01 -1.69
C LEU A 230 -16.23 -8.82 -3.00
N LEU A 231 -14.99 -9.05 -3.45
CA LEU A 231 -14.66 -9.75 -4.70
C LEU A 231 -13.68 -10.91 -4.49
N GLY A 232 -13.56 -11.40 -3.26
CA GLY A 232 -12.71 -12.57 -2.97
C GLY A 232 -13.33 -13.85 -3.53
N GLU A 233 -12.51 -14.71 -4.11
CA GLU A 233 -12.91 -16.05 -4.51
C GLU A 233 -13.00 -16.95 -3.29
N ASN A 234 -14.03 -17.77 -3.20
CA ASN A 234 -14.11 -18.84 -2.23
C ASN A 234 -13.05 -19.89 -2.61
N VAL A 235 -11.84 -19.74 -2.09
CA VAL A 235 -10.87 -20.83 -2.11
C VAL A 235 -11.41 -21.88 -1.14
N GLY A 236 -12.11 -22.86 -1.68
CA GLY A 236 -12.63 -23.96 -0.89
C GLY A 236 -11.47 -24.56 -0.10
N GLN A 237 -11.55 -24.48 1.23
CA GLN A 237 -10.70 -25.28 2.10
C GLN A 237 -10.96 -26.74 1.75
N LYS A 238 -10.15 -27.29 0.84
CA LYS A 238 -10.04 -28.74 0.72
C LYS A 238 -9.32 -29.20 1.98
N ALA A 239 -10.11 -29.77 2.89
CA ALA A 239 -9.65 -30.52 4.04
C ALA A 239 -8.71 -31.65 3.61
#